data_02263ab7f07606892ede81f77140cc92
#
_entry.id   02263ab7f07606892ede81f77140cc92
#
_cell.length_a   1.000
_cell.length_b   1.000
_cell.length_c   1.000
_cell.angle_alpha   90.00
_cell.angle_beta   90.00
_cell.angle_gamma   90.00
#
_symmetry.space_group_name_H-M   'P 1'
#
loop_
_entity.id
_entity.type
_entity.pdbx_description
1 polymer ?
#
loop_
_entity_poly.entity_id
_entity_poly.type
_entity_poly.pdbx_seq_one_letter_code
_entity_poly.pdbx_strand_id
1 'polypeptide(L)'
;MDGVNNNYTRAFTITIVNEIILNQSQLDTLTEHALKSGQNESCAMLLGIHEEDNWNVKEIFLTQNADGNPRVEFTISPEELLSGYKRAEEKHLKLVGIFHSHPESLAAPSNTDKKFMMLNGEVPWIIFSGLTTDFKAFILKDEVEEIKIRVM
;
A
#
# COMPACT_ATOMS: atom_id res chain seq x y z
N MET A 1 -29.57 35.67 -7.44
CA MET A 1 -28.16 35.85 -7.86
C MET A 1 -27.22 35.18 -6.89
N ASP A 2 -27.26 35.55 -5.65
CA ASP A 2 -26.34 35.02 -4.64
C ASP A 2 -26.54 33.52 -4.40
N GLY A 3 -27.78 33.04 -4.43
CA GLY A 3 -28.08 31.64 -4.29
C GLY A 3 -27.51 30.76 -5.42
N VAL A 4 -27.46 31.31 -6.61
CA VAL A 4 -26.90 30.62 -7.78
C VAL A 4 -25.38 30.48 -7.61
N ASN A 5 -24.73 31.54 -7.14
CA ASN A 5 -23.29 31.51 -6.92
C ASN A 5 -22.91 30.52 -5.82
N ASN A 6 -23.69 30.46 -4.74
CA ASN A 6 -23.44 29.51 -3.66
C ASN A 6 -23.58 28.06 -4.13
N ASN A 7 -24.63 27.77 -4.93
CA ASN A 7 -24.81 26.44 -5.47
C ASN A 7 -23.69 26.05 -6.42
N TYR A 8 -23.25 27.01 -7.22
CA TYR A 8 -22.14 26.80 -8.15
C TYR A 8 -20.83 26.52 -7.41
N THR A 9 -20.56 27.26 -6.33
CA THR A 9 -19.39 27.02 -5.48
C THR A 9 -19.41 25.64 -4.88
N ARG A 10 -20.56 25.16 -4.41
CA ARG A 10 -20.72 23.80 -3.88
C ARG A 10 -20.43 22.73 -4.92
N ALA A 11 -20.87 22.96 -6.18
CA ALA A 11 -20.67 22.01 -7.26
C ALA A 11 -19.17 21.81 -7.57
N PHE A 12 -18.32 22.75 -7.22
CA PHE A 12 -16.89 22.66 -7.41
C PHE A 12 -16.10 22.22 -6.16
N THR A 13 -16.80 21.96 -5.06
CA THR A 13 -16.15 21.36 -3.89
C THR A 13 -15.94 19.89 -4.17
N ILE A 14 -14.75 19.55 -4.64
CA ILE A 14 -14.38 18.18 -4.96
C ILE A 14 -13.74 17.58 -3.73
N THR A 15 -14.31 16.48 -3.25
CA THR A 15 -13.66 15.67 -2.23
C THR A 15 -12.52 14.91 -2.90
N ILE A 16 -11.30 15.22 -2.50
CA ILE A 16 -10.11 14.54 -2.98
C ILE A 16 -10.01 13.21 -2.26
N VAL A 17 -10.06 12.11 -3.01
CA VAL A 17 -9.98 10.75 -2.48
C VAL A 17 -8.66 10.13 -2.91
N ASN A 18 -7.82 9.78 -1.95
CA ASN A 18 -6.64 8.99 -2.24
C ASN A 18 -7.06 7.58 -2.66
N GLU A 19 -6.48 7.12 -3.76
CA GLU A 19 -6.72 5.76 -4.25
C GLU A 19 -5.41 5.10 -4.59
N ILE A 20 -5.30 3.81 -4.28
CA ILE A 20 -4.26 2.97 -4.85
C ILE A 20 -4.90 2.05 -5.88
N ILE A 21 -4.29 1.98 -7.06
CA ILE A 21 -4.87 1.31 -8.23
C ILE A 21 -4.01 0.12 -8.59
N LEU A 22 -4.62 -1.06 -8.59
CA LEU A 22 -3.99 -2.32 -9.01
C LEU A 22 -4.94 -3.05 -9.95
N ASN A 23 -4.38 -4.00 -10.71
CA ASN A 23 -5.22 -4.93 -11.46
C ASN A 23 -5.38 -6.25 -10.71
N GLN A 24 -6.29 -7.09 -11.17
CA GLN A 24 -6.56 -8.37 -10.52
C GLN A 24 -5.34 -9.29 -10.52
N SER A 25 -4.57 -9.29 -11.58
CA SER A 25 -3.34 -10.10 -11.68
C SER A 25 -2.33 -9.72 -10.61
N GLN A 26 -2.19 -8.44 -10.31
CA GLN A 26 -1.31 -7.95 -9.26
C GLN A 26 -1.81 -8.37 -7.86
N LEU A 27 -3.11 -8.27 -7.62
CA LEU A 27 -3.71 -8.74 -6.37
C LEU A 27 -3.52 -10.25 -6.20
N ASP A 28 -3.67 -11.01 -7.27
CA ASP A 28 -3.45 -12.47 -7.25
C ASP A 28 -1.99 -12.81 -6.93
N THR A 29 -1.05 -12.06 -7.48
CA THR A 29 0.38 -12.20 -7.18
C THR A 29 0.66 -11.96 -5.70
N LEU A 30 0.08 -10.91 -5.13
CA LEU A 30 0.25 -10.61 -3.71
C LEU A 30 -0.41 -11.66 -2.82
N THR A 31 -1.59 -12.14 -3.19
CA THR A 31 -2.28 -13.21 -2.46
C THR A 31 -1.44 -14.48 -2.45
N GLU A 32 -0.91 -14.87 -3.60
CA GLU A 32 -0.05 -16.06 -3.71
C GLU A 32 1.20 -15.91 -2.86
N HIS A 33 1.83 -14.74 -2.89
CA HIS A 33 3.00 -14.43 -2.09
C HIS A 33 2.70 -14.55 -0.58
N ALA A 34 1.55 -14.04 -0.15
CA ALA A 34 1.10 -14.15 1.23
C ALA A 34 0.87 -15.62 1.64
N LEU A 35 0.19 -16.38 0.81
CA LEU A 35 -0.13 -17.78 1.11
C LEU A 35 1.13 -18.65 1.17
N LYS A 36 2.09 -18.42 0.30
CA LYS A 36 3.38 -19.13 0.34
C LYS A 36 4.19 -18.85 1.60
N SER A 37 4.00 -17.70 2.21
CA SER A 37 4.68 -17.32 3.44
C SER A 37 4.15 -18.06 4.68
N GLY A 38 3.01 -18.72 4.57
CA GLY A 38 2.41 -19.49 5.64
C GLY A 38 2.04 -18.64 6.83
N GLN A 39 2.62 -18.95 7.99
CA GLN A 39 2.36 -18.23 9.23
C GLN A 39 3.19 -16.95 9.38
N ASN A 40 4.14 -16.71 8.47
CA ASN A 40 4.97 -15.51 8.49
C ASN A 40 4.33 -14.40 7.67
N GLU A 41 4.52 -13.16 8.10
CA GLU A 41 4.16 -12.01 7.28
C GLU A 41 5.01 -12.02 6.01
N SER A 42 4.38 -11.74 4.88
CA SER A 42 5.07 -11.51 3.62
C SER A 42 5.12 -10.02 3.33
N CYS A 43 6.01 -9.60 2.46
CA CYS A 43 6.14 -8.19 2.11
C CYS A 43 6.58 -8.01 0.65
N ALA A 44 6.32 -6.82 0.12
CA ALA A 44 6.69 -6.45 -1.23
C ALA A 44 6.74 -4.93 -1.38
N MET A 45 7.49 -4.48 -2.36
CA MET A 45 7.51 -3.09 -2.79
C MET A 45 6.58 -2.95 -3.99
N LEU A 46 5.76 -1.91 -3.99
CA LEU A 46 4.86 -1.59 -5.10
C LEU A 46 5.44 -0.41 -5.87
N LEU A 47 5.75 -0.62 -7.13
CA LEU A 47 6.38 0.36 -7.98
C LEU A 47 5.38 0.90 -8.99
N GLY A 48 5.41 2.19 -9.23
CA GLY A 48 4.43 2.76 -10.15
C GLY A 48 4.55 4.26 -10.31
N ILE A 49 3.41 4.89 -10.54
CA ILE A 49 3.29 6.32 -10.82
C ILE A 49 2.34 6.93 -9.79
N HIS A 50 2.79 8.01 -9.19
CA HIS A 50 1.97 8.81 -8.28
C HIS A 50 1.62 10.12 -8.97
N GLU A 51 0.33 10.33 -9.22
CA GLU A 51 -0.21 11.54 -9.81
C GLU A 51 -1.36 12.05 -8.95
N GLU A 52 -1.22 13.26 -8.42
CA GLU A 52 -2.21 13.86 -7.53
C GLU A 52 -2.52 12.93 -6.35
N ASP A 53 -3.72 12.38 -6.29
CA ASP A 53 -4.15 11.49 -5.22
C ASP A 53 -4.20 10.02 -5.63
N ASN A 54 -3.69 9.71 -6.82
CA ASN A 54 -3.68 8.36 -7.36
C ASN A 54 -2.30 7.74 -7.27
N TRP A 55 -2.25 6.57 -6.68
CA TRP A 55 -1.06 5.74 -6.55
C TRP A 55 -1.24 4.54 -7.48
N ASN A 56 -0.71 4.63 -8.70
CA ASN A 56 -0.96 3.65 -9.74
C ASN A 56 0.17 2.62 -9.78
N VAL A 57 -0.12 1.41 -9.32
CA VAL A 57 0.85 0.31 -9.29
C VAL A 57 1.05 -0.25 -10.69
N LYS A 58 2.30 -0.24 -11.16
CA LYS A 58 2.69 -0.75 -12.47
C LYS A 58 3.45 -2.07 -12.36
N GLU A 59 4.20 -2.25 -11.27
CA GLU A 59 5.03 -3.43 -11.09
C GLU A 59 5.09 -3.79 -9.60
N ILE A 60 5.06 -5.07 -9.31
CA ILE A 60 5.24 -5.60 -7.97
C ILE A 60 6.64 -6.17 -7.85
N PHE A 61 7.38 -5.70 -6.86
CA PHE A 61 8.70 -6.19 -6.54
C PHE A 61 8.61 -7.00 -5.25
N LEU A 62 8.53 -8.32 -5.41
CA LEU A 62 8.41 -9.24 -4.28
C LEU A 62 9.70 -9.25 -3.48
N THR A 63 9.57 -9.22 -2.15
CA THR A 63 10.69 -9.27 -1.23
C THR A 63 10.49 -10.40 -0.23
N GLN A 64 11.54 -10.74 0.49
CA GLN A 64 11.47 -11.67 1.59
C GLN A 64 11.37 -10.92 2.91
N ASN A 65 10.71 -11.54 3.87
CA ASN A 65 10.67 -10.99 5.22
C ASN A 65 11.95 -11.38 5.95
N ALA A 66 12.82 -10.41 6.17
CA ALA A 66 14.11 -10.59 6.84
C ALA A 66 14.05 -10.32 8.35
N ASP A 67 12.86 -10.16 8.91
CA ASP A 67 12.68 -9.84 10.32
C ASP A 67 13.02 -11.03 11.21
N GLY A 68 13.53 -10.75 12.40
CA GLY A 68 13.84 -11.77 13.42
C GLY A 68 12.59 -12.37 14.06
N ASN A 69 11.43 -11.73 13.92
CA ASN A 69 10.15 -12.20 14.42
C ASN A 69 9.09 -12.14 13.30
N PRO A 70 9.26 -12.99 12.26
CA PRO A 70 8.51 -12.84 11.01
C PRO A 70 7.02 -13.15 11.10
N ARG A 71 6.56 -13.77 12.18
CA ARG A 71 5.13 -14.05 12.35
C ARG A 71 4.29 -12.81 12.62
N VAL A 72 4.87 -11.78 13.21
CA VAL A 72 4.15 -10.58 13.67
C VAL A 72 4.74 -9.29 13.16
N GLU A 73 5.89 -9.34 12.48
CA GLU A 73 6.59 -8.17 11.95
C GLU A 73 7.20 -8.51 10.59
N PHE A 74 7.51 -7.47 9.84
CA PHE A 74 8.27 -7.67 8.60
C PHE A 74 9.38 -6.63 8.50
N THR A 75 10.45 -7.03 7.83
CA THR A 75 11.57 -6.17 7.47
C THR A 75 12.00 -6.50 6.06
N ILE A 76 12.10 -5.48 5.22
CA ILE A 76 12.72 -5.63 3.89
C ILE A 76 14.20 -5.34 4.07
N SER A 77 15.06 -6.27 3.66
CA SER A 77 16.51 -6.09 3.81
C SER A 77 17.02 -4.88 3.02
N PRO A 78 18.12 -4.24 3.48
CA PRO A 78 18.72 -3.13 2.74
C PRO A 78 19.06 -3.50 1.29
N GLU A 79 19.51 -4.73 1.06
CA GLU A 79 19.86 -5.23 -0.28
C GLU A 79 18.63 -5.29 -1.18
N GLU A 80 17.51 -5.80 -0.68
CA GLU A 80 16.27 -5.85 -1.45
C GLU A 80 15.67 -4.46 -1.66
N LEU A 81 15.73 -3.59 -0.66
CA LEU A 81 15.31 -2.19 -0.82
C LEU A 81 16.08 -1.52 -1.95
N LEU A 82 17.40 -1.68 -1.94
CA LEU A 82 18.25 -1.09 -2.99
C LEU A 82 17.90 -1.67 -4.36
N SER A 83 17.70 -2.98 -4.46
CA SER A 83 17.34 -3.64 -5.72
C SER A 83 15.98 -3.14 -6.22
N GLY A 84 15.01 -2.97 -5.33
CA GLY A 84 13.70 -2.44 -5.68
C GLY A 84 13.76 -1.00 -6.19
N TYR A 85 14.53 -0.13 -5.54
CA TYR A 85 14.71 1.24 -5.99
C TYR A 85 15.45 1.31 -7.33
N LYS A 86 16.44 0.45 -7.55
CA LYS A 86 17.13 0.37 -8.86
C LYS A 86 16.16 -0.07 -9.95
N ARG A 87 15.31 -1.06 -9.65
CA ARG A 87 14.29 -1.52 -10.59
C ARG A 87 13.33 -0.40 -10.95
N ALA A 88 12.88 0.36 -9.96
CA ALA A 88 12.02 1.51 -10.19
C ALA A 88 12.69 2.53 -11.10
N GLU A 89 13.95 2.88 -10.83
CA GLU A 89 14.70 3.83 -11.64
C GLU A 89 14.84 3.36 -13.09
N GLU A 90 15.19 2.11 -13.31
CA GLU A 90 15.30 1.52 -14.65
C GLU A 90 14.01 1.60 -15.45
N LYS A 91 12.87 1.50 -14.77
CA LYS A 91 11.54 1.54 -15.37
C LYS A 91 10.90 2.92 -15.36
N HIS A 92 11.60 3.94 -14.87
CA HIS A 92 11.05 5.28 -14.68
C HIS A 92 9.82 5.28 -13.77
N LEU A 93 9.85 4.44 -12.74
CA LEU A 93 8.82 4.31 -11.74
C LEU A 93 9.33 4.79 -10.38
N LYS A 94 8.40 4.91 -9.43
CA LYS A 94 8.69 5.26 -8.04
C LYS A 94 8.09 4.23 -7.11
N LEU A 95 8.52 4.22 -5.86
CA LEU A 95 7.83 3.48 -4.82
C LEU A 95 6.47 4.14 -4.59
N VAL A 96 5.39 3.41 -4.81
CA VAL A 96 4.02 3.89 -4.64
C VAL A 96 3.25 3.12 -3.58
N GLY A 97 3.88 2.19 -2.91
CA GLY A 97 3.27 1.48 -1.80
C GLY A 97 4.15 0.39 -1.23
N ILE A 98 3.79 -0.02 -0.03
CA ILE A 98 4.38 -1.18 0.65
C ILE A 98 3.26 -2.17 0.89
N PHE A 99 3.51 -3.42 0.55
CA PHE A 99 2.59 -4.52 0.84
C PHE A 99 3.12 -5.37 1.97
N HIS A 100 2.23 -5.80 2.87
CA HIS A 100 2.51 -6.93 3.75
C HIS A 100 1.23 -7.69 4.08
N SER A 101 1.40 -8.89 4.60
CA SER A 101 0.28 -9.73 5.01
C SER A 101 0.22 -9.89 6.51
N HIS A 102 -1.01 -10.02 7.01
CA HIS A 102 -1.30 -10.46 8.38
C HIS A 102 -1.89 -11.87 8.29
N PRO A 103 -1.09 -12.93 8.50
CA PRO A 103 -1.60 -14.31 8.30
C PRO A 103 -2.79 -14.66 9.17
N GLU A 104 -2.83 -14.16 10.40
CA GLU A 104 -3.81 -14.57 11.41
C GLU A 104 -4.57 -13.40 12.05
N SER A 105 -4.53 -12.22 11.44
CA SER A 105 -5.22 -11.03 11.94
C SER A 105 -5.87 -10.23 10.82
N LEU A 106 -6.66 -9.24 11.22
CA LEU A 106 -7.37 -8.37 10.28
C LEU A 106 -6.41 -7.48 9.47
N ALA A 107 -6.87 -7.01 8.33
CA ALA A 107 -6.13 -6.11 7.46
C ALA A 107 -6.19 -4.67 8.01
N ALA A 108 -5.51 -4.46 9.13
CA ALA A 108 -5.41 -3.15 9.77
C ALA A 108 -4.00 -2.97 10.33
N PRO A 109 -3.43 -1.76 10.26
CA PRO A 109 -2.08 -1.53 10.76
C PRO A 109 -1.95 -1.85 12.26
N SER A 110 -0.94 -2.65 12.60
CA SER A 110 -0.56 -2.89 13.99
C SER A 110 0.15 -1.66 14.57
N ASN A 111 0.40 -1.63 15.88
CA ASN A 111 1.18 -0.56 16.48
C ASN A 111 2.60 -0.51 15.89
N THR A 112 3.19 -1.66 15.62
CA THR A 112 4.50 -1.75 14.96
C THR A 112 4.43 -1.21 13.54
N ASP A 113 3.39 -1.57 12.77
CA ASP A 113 3.16 -1.02 11.44
C ASP A 113 3.11 0.51 11.45
N LYS A 114 2.37 1.08 12.39
CA LYS A 114 2.22 2.53 12.51
C LYS A 114 3.55 3.23 12.76
N LYS A 115 4.43 2.63 13.56
CA LYS A 115 5.78 3.15 13.79
C LYS A 115 6.60 3.18 12.51
N PHE A 116 6.55 2.11 11.72
CA PHE A 116 7.26 2.06 10.44
C PHE A 116 6.66 3.00 9.41
N MET A 117 5.34 3.15 9.39
CA MET A 117 4.69 4.14 8.52
C MET A 117 5.17 5.56 8.82
N MET A 118 5.38 5.89 10.09
CA MET A 118 5.91 7.19 10.50
C MET A 118 7.33 7.43 10.00
N LEU A 119 8.13 6.39 9.87
CA LEU A 119 9.53 6.48 9.47
C LEU A 119 9.76 6.47 7.97
N ASN A 120 8.80 5.94 7.19
CA ASN A 120 9.01 5.62 5.78
C ASN A 120 8.26 6.50 4.79
N GLY A 121 7.76 7.66 5.24
CA GLY A 121 7.15 8.63 4.35
C GLY A 121 5.68 8.34 4.03
N GLU A 122 5.17 9.00 3.00
CA GLU A 122 3.75 9.11 2.72
C GLU A 122 3.27 8.16 1.62
N VAL A 123 3.79 6.95 1.56
CA VAL A 123 3.27 5.96 0.61
C VAL A 123 2.18 5.10 1.27
N PRO A 124 1.16 4.70 0.50
CA PRO A 124 0.15 3.78 1.00
C PRO A 124 0.75 2.43 1.41
N TRP A 125 0.15 1.84 2.42
CA TRP A 125 0.42 0.47 2.83
C TRP A 125 -0.79 -0.38 2.50
N ILE A 126 -0.59 -1.45 1.75
CA ILE A 126 -1.63 -2.45 1.48
C ILE A 126 -1.39 -3.65 2.38
N ILE A 127 -2.44 -4.07 3.08
CA ILE A 127 -2.39 -5.21 3.99
C ILE A 127 -3.37 -6.27 3.50
N PHE A 128 -2.91 -7.51 3.38
CA PHE A 128 -3.74 -8.66 3.12
C PHE A 128 -3.95 -9.45 4.40
N SER A 129 -5.20 -9.75 4.72
CA SER A 129 -5.54 -10.58 5.87
C SER A 129 -5.71 -12.04 5.44
N GLY A 130 -4.92 -12.94 6.03
CA GLY A 130 -5.14 -14.38 5.89
C GLY A 130 -6.39 -14.87 6.61
N LEU A 131 -6.89 -14.08 7.57
CA LEU A 131 -8.08 -14.41 8.33
C LEU A 131 -9.36 -14.16 7.53
N THR A 132 -9.48 -13.00 6.89
CA THR A 132 -10.68 -12.56 6.17
C THR A 132 -10.51 -12.60 4.65
N THR A 133 -9.30 -12.86 4.17
CA THR A 133 -8.93 -12.94 2.75
C THR A 133 -9.23 -11.68 1.95
N ASP A 134 -9.17 -10.53 2.60
CA ASP A 134 -9.37 -9.25 1.93
C ASP A 134 -8.12 -8.36 2.02
N PHE A 135 -8.09 -7.35 1.16
CA PHE A 135 -7.07 -6.31 1.14
C PHE A 135 -7.66 -5.01 1.66
N LYS A 136 -6.87 -4.26 2.40
CA LYS A 136 -7.17 -2.86 2.74
C LYS A 136 -5.91 -2.02 2.58
N ALA A 137 -6.10 -0.77 2.26
CA ALA A 137 -4.99 0.17 2.08
C ALA A 137 -5.11 1.34 3.05
N PHE A 138 -3.98 1.80 3.52
CA PHE A 138 -3.89 2.87 4.52
C PHE A 138 -2.77 3.83 4.16
N ILE A 139 -2.95 5.08 4.55
CA ILE A 139 -1.91 6.09 4.44
C ILE A 139 -1.80 6.80 5.79
N LEU A 140 -0.59 7.18 6.16
CA LEU A 140 -0.36 7.97 7.35
C LEU A 140 -0.22 9.44 6.96
N LYS A 141 -1.13 10.24 7.47
CA LYS A 141 -1.05 11.70 7.46
C LYS A 141 -0.85 12.16 8.89
N ASP A 142 -1.72 12.97 9.46
CA ASP A 142 -1.70 13.26 10.89
C ASP A 142 -2.00 12.00 11.71
N GLU A 143 -2.89 11.17 11.17
CA GLU A 143 -3.20 9.85 11.70
C GLU A 143 -3.36 8.85 10.54
N VAL A 144 -3.49 7.57 10.86
CA VAL A 144 -3.70 6.53 9.85
C VAL A 144 -5.12 6.65 9.28
N GLU A 145 -5.20 6.73 7.96
CA GLU A 145 -6.46 6.80 7.23
C GLU A 145 -6.56 5.64 6.26
N GLU A 146 -7.72 5.01 6.19
CA GLU A 146 -7.98 4.02 5.15
C GLU A 146 -8.23 4.73 3.83
N ILE A 147 -7.64 4.21 2.74
CA ILE A 147 -7.86 4.73 1.39
C ILE A 147 -8.47 3.65 0.52
N LYS A 148 -9.07 4.08 -0.58
CA LYS A 148 -9.73 3.16 -1.51
C LYS A 148 -8.69 2.37 -2.32
N ILE A 149 -8.96 1.07 -2.49
CA ILE A 149 -8.27 0.22 -3.48
C ILE A 149 -9.19 0.15 -4.70
N ARG A 150 -8.69 0.63 -5.84
CA ARG A 150 -9.42 0.51 -7.10
C ARG A 150 -8.80 -0.59 -7.95
N VAL A 151 -9.61 -1.55 -8.36
CA VAL A 151 -9.18 -2.68 -9.18
C VAL A 151 -9.55 -2.40 -10.62
N MET A 152 -8.56 -2.47 -11.49
CA MET A 152 -8.75 -2.20 -12.92
C MET A 152 -8.73 -3.46 -13.75
#